data_6718f7d6509688c1f3f8e7dfa77fc9d7
#
_entry.id   6718f7d6509688c1f3f8e7dfa77fc9d7
#
_cell.length_a   1.000
_cell.length_b   1.000
_cell.length_c   1.000
_cell.angle_alpha   90.00
_cell.angle_beta   90.00
_cell.angle_gamma   90.00
#
_symmetry.space_group_name_H-M   'P 1'
#
loop_
_entity.id
_entity.type
_entity.pdbx_description
1 polymer ?
#
loop_
_entity_poly.entity_id
_entity_poly.type
_entity_poly.pdbx_seq_one_letter_code
_entity_poly.pdbx_strand_id
1 'polypeptide(L)'
;MDQVPKLIVGARHVDERGSLLFNNDLNISNFRRMYIINNSDSQPFRGWHGHEFESKIFITLSGRIRFGAVRVKDWANPDKSEVPQVAELKADSLDAFFVPGGYANGILSLEPGSQALVISSSTLSDSLVDDYRIESTFWKI
;
A
#
# COMPACT_ATOMS: atom_id res chain seq x y z
N MET A 1 20.49 7.60 1.01
CA MET A 1 19.86 7.34 -0.30
C MET A 1 18.35 7.23 -0.13
N ASP A 2 17.61 8.02 -0.87
CA ASP A 2 16.15 8.01 -0.75
C ASP A 2 15.58 6.70 -1.31
N GLN A 3 14.72 6.07 -0.52
CA GLN A 3 13.97 4.92 -0.99
C GLN A 3 12.83 5.38 -1.89
N VAL A 4 12.42 4.53 -2.80
CA VAL A 4 11.28 4.76 -3.71
C VAL A 4 10.28 3.62 -3.60
N PRO A 5 9.00 3.87 -3.94
CA PRO A 5 8.03 2.78 -4.02
C PRO A 5 8.47 1.73 -5.03
N LYS A 6 8.22 0.46 -4.71
CA LYS A 6 8.60 -0.64 -5.60
C LYS A 6 7.68 -1.84 -5.45
N LEU A 7 7.52 -2.54 -6.56
CA LEU A 7 6.86 -3.83 -6.61
C LEU A 7 7.86 -4.92 -6.23
N ILE A 8 7.48 -5.80 -5.30
CA ILE A 8 8.25 -6.97 -4.90
C ILE A 8 7.41 -8.18 -5.29
N VAL A 9 7.85 -8.89 -6.34
CA VAL A 9 7.07 -9.95 -6.96
C VAL A 9 7.11 -11.21 -6.11
N GLY A 10 5.92 -11.76 -5.83
CA GLY A 10 5.76 -13.07 -5.22
C GLY A 10 5.58 -14.17 -6.26
N ALA A 11 5.18 -15.35 -5.80
CA ALA A 11 4.95 -16.48 -6.68
C ALA A 11 3.90 -17.42 -6.09
N ARG A 12 3.47 -18.36 -6.92
CA ARG A 12 2.49 -19.38 -6.56
C ARG A 12 3.00 -20.75 -6.99
N HIS A 13 2.88 -21.72 -6.10
CA HIS A 13 3.12 -23.13 -6.38
C HIS A 13 1.83 -23.91 -6.19
N VAL A 14 1.50 -24.76 -7.14
CA VAL A 14 0.29 -25.60 -7.11
C VAL A 14 0.70 -27.06 -7.28
N ASP A 15 0.20 -27.92 -6.40
CA ASP A 15 0.34 -29.37 -6.51
C ASP A 15 -0.96 -30.04 -6.01
N GLU A 16 -0.93 -31.38 -5.86
CA GLU A 16 -2.12 -32.15 -5.44
C GLU A 16 -2.64 -31.78 -4.03
N ARG A 17 -1.84 -31.11 -3.20
CA ARG A 17 -2.26 -30.67 -1.85
C ARG A 17 -2.99 -29.34 -1.86
N GLY A 18 -2.93 -28.57 -2.97
CA GLY A 18 -3.49 -27.24 -3.10
C GLY A 18 -2.49 -26.23 -3.63
N SER A 19 -2.54 -25.00 -3.11
CA SER A 19 -1.66 -23.91 -3.56
C SER A 19 -0.91 -23.28 -2.40
N LEU A 20 0.30 -22.80 -2.71
CA LEU A 20 1.15 -22.04 -1.80
C LEU A 20 1.49 -20.72 -2.47
N LEU A 21 1.12 -19.61 -1.85
CA LEU A 21 1.55 -18.27 -2.27
C LEU A 21 2.72 -17.86 -1.39
N PHE A 22 3.75 -17.30 -1.98
CA PHE A 22 4.94 -16.89 -1.23
C PHE A 22 5.60 -15.67 -1.85
N ASN A 23 6.38 -14.97 -1.02
CA ASN A 23 7.21 -13.85 -1.46
C ASN A 23 8.52 -13.93 -0.69
N ASN A 24 9.57 -14.49 -1.33
CA ASN A 24 10.86 -14.74 -0.69
C ASN A 24 11.78 -13.51 -0.72
N ASP A 25 11.44 -12.49 -1.50
CA ASP A 25 12.25 -11.28 -1.63
C ASP A 25 11.78 -10.15 -0.70
N LEU A 26 10.62 -10.33 -0.07
CA LEU A 26 10.08 -9.36 0.85
C LEU A 26 10.80 -9.42 2.21
N ASN A 27 11.37 -8.30 2.64
CA ASN A 27 11.99 -8.18 3.95
C ASN A 27 11.06 -7.43 4.91
N ILE A 28 10.57 -8.13 5.92
CA ILE A 28 9.65 -7.58 6.92
C ILE A 28 10.31 -7.34 8.28
N SER A 29 11.64 -7.42 8.37
CA SER A 29 12.36 -7.36 9.66
C SER A 29 12.16 -6.05 10.42
N ASN A 30 11.89 -4.94 9.73
CA ASN A 30 11.69 -3.62 10.34
C ASN A 30 10.21 -3.25 10.46
N PHE A 31 9.31 -4.21 10.35
CA PHE A 31 7.87 -3.96 10.41
C PHE A 31 7.30 -4.41 11.74
N ARG A 32 6.32 -3.68 12.26
CA ARG A 32 5.88 -3.77 13.65
C ARG A 32 4.40 -4.06 13.85
N ARG A 33 3.54 -3.77 12.86
CA ARG A 33 2.11 -4.03 12.96
C ARG A 33 1.51 -4.30 11.60
N MET A 34 0.34 -4.91 11.61
CA MET A 34 -0.41 -5.19 10.39
C MET A 34 -1.90 -5.01 10.62
N TYR A 35 -2.63 -4.72 9.55
CA TYR A 35 -4.08 -4.62 9.55
C TYR A 35 -4.63 -4.90 8.17
N ILE A 36 -5.93 -5.14 8.09
CA ILE A 36 -6.64 -5.41 6.83
C ILE A 36 -7.60 -4.26 6.55
N ILE A 37 -7.60 -3.82 5.29
CA ILE A 37 -8.52 -2.81 4.79
C ILE A 37 -9.50 -3.46 3.82
N ASN A 38 -10.79 -3.18 4.05
CA ASN A 38 -11.88 -3.50 3.13
C ASN A 38 -12.56 -2.19 2.78
N ASN A 39 -12.41 -1.70 1.55
CA ASN A 39 -13.17 -0.53 1.13
C ASN A 39 -14.62 -0.93 0.86
N SER A 40 -15.56 -0.06 1.22
CA SER A 40 -16.96 -0.28 0.85
C SER A 40 -17.14 -0.15 -0.66
N ASP A 41 -18.12 -0.86 -1.22
CA ASP A 41 -18.39 -0.81 -2.66
C ASP A 41 -18.82 0.57 -3.13
N SER A 42 -19.50 1.34 -2.27
CA SER A 42 -19.91 2.72 -2.55
C SER A 42 -18.78 3.74 -2.47
N GLN A 43 -17.68 3.41 -1.78
CA GLN A 43 -16.48 4.25 -1.64
C GLN A 43 -15.23 3.40 -1.88
N PRO A 44 -14.93 3.07 -3.14
CA PRO A 44 -13.86 2.12 -3.44
C PRO A 44 -12.44 2.69 -3.26
N PHE A 45 -12.30 4.01 -3.10
CA PHE A 45 -11.02 4.66 -2.88
C PHE A 45 -10.86 5.09 -1.43
N ARG A 46 -9.71 4.73 -0.84
CA ARG A 46 -9.26 5.21 0.48
C ARG A 46 -7.93 5.93 0.31
N GLY A 47 -7.87 7.17 0.70
CA GLY A 47 -6.64 7.98 0.62
C GLY A 47 -6.98 9.45 0.52
N TRP A 48 -6.02 10.27 0.43
CA TRP A 48 -4.57 10.02 0.48
C TRP A 48 -4.09 10.14 1.92
N HIS A 49 -3.37 9.15 2.39
CA HIS A 49 -2.73 9.18 3.71
C HIS A 49 -1.22 9.28 3.54
N GLY A 50 -0.62 10.24 4.20
CA GLY A 50 0.81 10.45 4.10
C GLY A 50 1.53 10.23 5.41
N HIS A 51 2.77 9.80 5.31
CA HIS A 51 3.66 9.59 6.44
C HIS A 51 5.06 10.05 6.06
N GLU A 52 5.67 10.83 6.91
CA GLU A 52 7.03 11.30 6.68
C GLU A 52 8.05 10.20 6.93
N PHE A 53 7.82 9.37 7.95
CA PHE A 53 8.76 8.35 8.40
C PHE A 53 8.27 6.92 8.20
N GLU A 54 6.97 6.68 8.37
CA GLU A 54 6.38 5.35 8.30
C GLU A 54 6.44 4.78 6.89
N SER A 55 6.98 3.57 6.77
CA SER A 55 6.92 2.77 5.54
C SER A 55 5.82 1.73 5.64
N LYS A 56 5.24 1.37 4.49
CA LYS A 56 4.18 0.37 4.41
C LYS A 56 4.43 -0.63 3.31
N ILE A 57 3.94 -1.84 3.53
CA ILE A 57 3.85 -2.88 2.52
C ILE A 57 2.38 -3.19 2.31
N PHE A 58 1.93 -3.18 1.06
CA PHE A 58 0.57 -3.48 0.66
C PHE A 58 0.52 -4.80 -0.10
N ILE A 59 -0.40 -5.68 0.28
CA ILE A 59 -0.63 -6.98 -0.35
C ILE A 59 -2.13 -7.14 -0.57
N THR A 60 -2.56 -7.60 -1.74
CA THR A 60 -3.96 -7.92 -2.00
C THR A 60 -4.26 -9.35 -1.53
N LEU A 61 -5.17 -9.50 -0.57
CA LEU A 61 -5.59 -10.79 -0.04
C LEU A 61 -6.77 -11.39 -0.80
N SER A 62 -7.66 -10.54 -1.32
CA SER A 62 -8.77 -10.96 -2.17
C SER A 62 -9.10 -9.87 -3.16
N GLY A 63 -9.63 -10.27 -4.32
CA GLY A 63 -10.01 -9.33 -5.37
C GLY A 63 -8.83 -8.73 -6.11
N ARG A 64 -8.98 -7.48 -6.50
CA ARG A 64 -7.98 -6.73 -7.24
C ARG A 64 -7.96 -5.29 -6.77
N ILE A 65 -6.76 -4.78 -6.49
CA ILE A 65 -6.58 -3.45 -5.91
C ILE A 65 -5.49 -2.71 -6.68
N ARG A 66 -5.74 -1.43 -6.92
CA ARG A 66 -4.71 -0.50 -7.41
C ARG A 66 -4.22 0.33 -6.24
N PHE A 67 -2.93 0.23 -5.97
CA PHE A 67 -2.25 1.03 -4.97
C PHE A 67 -1.52 2.18 -5.64
N GLY A 68 -1.56 3.36 -5.03
CA GLY A 68 -0.83 4.52 -5.51
C GLY A 68 0.07 5.08 -4.43
N ALA A 69 1.20 5.65 -4.85
CA ALA A 69 2.12 6.35 -3.98
C ALA A 69 2.58 7.64 -4.65
N VAL A 70 2.51 8.75 -3.92
CA VAL A 70 2.90 10.07 -4.40
C VAL A 70 3.92 10.66 -3.46
N ARG A 71 5.04 11.14 -4.01
CA ARG A 71 6.06 11.82 -3.21
C ARG A 71 5.52 13.13 -2.64
N VAL A 72 5.78 13.37 -1.38
CA VAL A 72 5.42 14.63 -0.72
C VAL A 72 6.69 15.24 -0.11
N LYS A 73 7.12 16.36 -0.68
CA LYS A 73 8.30 17.08 -0.21
C LYS A 73 7.96 18.11 0.85
N ASP A 74 6.77 18.69 0.76
CA ASP A 74 6.26 19.69 1.71
C ASP A 74 4.85 19.28 2.12
N TRP A 75 4.72 18.80 3.35
CA TRP A 75 3.44 18.30 3.87
C TRP A 75 2.42 19.42 4.12
N ALA A 76 2.88 20.65 4.30
CA ALA A 76 1.99 21.80 4.44
C ALA A 76 1.44 22.25 3.07
N ASN A 77 2.15 21.96 1.98
CA ASN A 77 1.75 22.38 0.63
C ASN A 77 2.13 21.30 -0.38
N PRO A 78 1.38 20.18 -0.43
CA PRO A 78 1.65 19.10 -1.40
C PRO A 78 1.58 19.60 -2.84
N ASP A 79 2.41 19.03 -3.69
CA ASP A 79 2.47 19.39 -5.11
C ASP A 79 1.47 18.59 -5.92
N LYS A 80 0.47 19.26 -6.46
CA LYS A 80 -0.59 18.64 -7.27
C LYS A 80 -0.08 18.09 -8.60
N SER A 81 1.06 18.54 -9.08
CA SER A 81 1.66 18.09 -10.34
C SER A 81 2.44 16.79 -10.22
N GLU A 82 2.71 16.32 -9.00
CA GLU A 82 3.36 15.02 -8.79
C GLU A 82 2.51 13.90 -9.37
N VAL A 83 3.18 12.93 -9.98
CA VAL A 83 2.51 11.80 -10.65
C VAL A 83 2.55 10.58 -9.74
N PRO A 84 1.39 9.96 -9.44
CA PRO A 84 1.36 8.74 -8.65
C PRO A 84 2.12 7.61 -9.33
N GLN A 85 2.94 6.89 -8.55
CA GLN A 85 3.40 5.56 -8.93
C GLN A 85 2.33 4.56 -8.54
N VAL A 86 2.01 3.66 -9.45
CA VAL A 86 0.85 2.77 -9.32
C VAL A 86 1.29 1.32 -9.44
N ALA A 87 0.72 0.47 -8.58
CA ALA A 87 0.82 -0.98 -8.70
C ALA A 87 -0.58 -1.58 -8.61
N GLU A 88 -0.94 -2.41 -9.58
CA GLU A 88 -2.22 -3.10 -9.61
C GLU A 88 -1.98 -4.58 -9.27
N LEU A 89 -2.51 -5.01 -8.11
CA LEU A 89 -2.22 -6.32 -7.55
C LEU A 89 -3.49 -7.16 -7.43
N LYS A 90 -3.35 -8.45 -7.81
CA LYS A 90 -4.37 -9.48 -7.62
C LYS A 90 -3.99 -10.41 -6.46
N ALA A 91 -4.98 -11.13 -5.94
CA ALA A 91 -4.80 -12.08 -4.84
C ALA A 91 -4.31 -13.46 -5.30
N ASP A 92 -3.41 -13.54 -6.28
CA ASP A 92 -3.00 -14.81 -6.90
C ASP A 92 -1.51 -15.12 -6.80
N SER A 93 -0.68 -14.20 -6.33
CA SER A 93 0.77 -14.40 -6.31
C SER A 93 1.50 -13.80 -5.11
N LEU A 94 0.82 -13.21 -4.16
CA LEU A 94 1.40 -12.54 -2.99
C LEU A 94 2.43 -11.44 -3.36
N ASP A 95 2.19 -10.75 -4.46
CA ASP A 95 2.95 -9.57 -4.82
C ASP A 95 2.77 -8.49 -3.76
N ALA A 96 3.82 -7.74 -3.49
CA ALA A 96 3.81 -6.68 -2.49
C ALA A 96 4.21 -5.34 -3.10
N PHE A 97 3.52 -4.28 -2.71
CA PHE A 97 3.89 -2.92 -3.07
C PHE A 97 4.46 -2.22 -1.84
N PHE A 98 5.76 -1.92 -1.89
CA PHE A 98 6.45 -1.20 -0.83
C PHE A 98 6.35 0.30 -1.06
N VAL A 99 5.91 1.04 -0.04
CA VAL A 99 5.85 2.51 -0.04
C VAL A 99 6.67 3.03 1.14
N PRO A 100 7.80 3.68 0.89
CA PRO A 100 8.62 4.23 1.96
C PRO A 100 8.01 5.48 2.59
N GLY A 101 8.56 5.93 3.70
CA GLY A 101 8.25 7.24 4.25
C GLY A 101 8.54 8.36 3.25
N GLY A 102 7.86 9.49 3.40
CA GLY A 102 7.94 10.61 2.45
C GLY A 102 6.93 10.52 1.31
N TYR A 103 5.99 9.57 1.38
CA TYR A 103 4.96 9.36 0.37
C TYR A 103 3.57 9.38 0.98
N ALA A 104 2.60 9.86 0.20
CA ALA A 104 1.18 9.62 0.45
C ALA A 104 0.75 8.38 -0.34
N ASN A 105 -0.12 7.57 0.25
CA ASN A 105 -0.64 6.36 -0.39
C ASN A 105 -2.14 6.42 -0.60
N GLY A 106 -2.61 5.74 -1.63
CA GLY A 106 -4.02 5.58 -1.95
C GLY A 106 -4.31 4.13 -2.33
N ILE A 107 -5.50 3.68 -1.99
CA ILE A 107 -5.94 2.29 -2.18
C ILE A 107 -7.28 2.31 -2.90
N LEU A 108 -7.30 1.85 -4.15
CA LEU A 108 -8.49 1.77 -4.98
C LEU A 108 -8.88 0.31 -5.20
N SER A 109 -10.00 -0.10 -4.62
CA SER A 109 -10.58 -1.42 -4.88
C SER A 109 -11.18 -1.45 -6.28
N LEU A 110 -10.75 -2.40 -7.12
CA LEU A 110 -11.21 -2.56 -8.50
C LEU A 110 -12.33 -3.59 -8.63
N GLU A 111 -12.55 -4.38 -7.59
CA GLU A 111 -13.59 -5.39 -7.53
C GLU A 111 -14.28 -5.35 -6.16
N PRO A 112 -15.58 -5.65 -6.07
CA PRO A 112 -16.26 -5.80 -4.78
C PRO A 112 -15.58 -6.85 -3.91
N GLY A 113 -15.53 -6.63 -2.59
CA GLY A 113 -14.95 -7.58 -1.64
C GLY A 113 -13.43 -7.64 -1.64
N SER A 114 -12.75 -6.72 -2.32
CA SER A 114 -11.28 -6.67 -2.28
C SER A 114 -10.76 -6.37 -0.88
N GLN A 115 -9.69 -7.07 -0.49
CA GLN A 115 -9.04 -6.92 0.80
C GLN A 115 -7.56 -6.64 0.63
N ALA A 116 -7.07 -5.63 1.34
CA ALA A 116 -5.65 -5.30 1.40
C ALA A 116 -5.09 -5.62 2.78
N LEU A 117 -3.99 -6.37 2.81
CA LEU A 117 -3.15 -6.48 4.01
C LEU A 117 -2.14 -5.34 3.98
N VAL A 118 -2.06 -4.60 5.07
CA VAL A 118 -1.08 -3.52 5.25
C VAL A 118 -0.14 -3.91 6.38
N ILE A 119 1.16 -3.84 6.11
CA ILE A 119 2.20 -4.07 7.10
C ILE A 119 2.95 -2.76 7.28
N SER A 120 3.04 -2.26 8.51
CA SER A 120 3.60 -0.95 8.83
C SER A 120 4.89 -1.06 9.62
N SER A 121 5.85 -0.19 9.31
CA SER A 121 7.11 -0.06 10.06
C SER A 121 6.94 0.63 11.41
N SER A 122 5.82 1.32 11.65
CA SER A 122 5.59 2.09 12.87
C SER A 122 4.71 1.35 13.86
N THR A 123 4.92 1.60 15.15
CA THR A 123 3.92 1.30 16.17
C THR A 123 2.70 2.19 15.96
N LEU A 124 1.57 1.85 16.59
CA LEU A 124 0.37 2.70 16.49
C LEU A 124 0.63 4.09 17.04
N SER A 125 1.32 4.20 18.18
CA SER A 125 1.61 5.49 18.79
C SER A 125 2.51 6.37 17.92
N ASP A 126 3.51 5.79 17.25
CA ASP A 126 4.37 6.52 16.33
C ASP A 126 3.61 6.96 15.07
N SER A 127 2.72 6.10 14.57
CA SER A 127 1.90 6.40 13.39
C SER A 127 0.95 7.57 13.64
N LEU A 128 0.38 7.68 14.83
CA LEU A 128 -0.57 8.75 15.17
C LEU A 128 0.05 10.16 15.13
N VAL A 129 1.35 10.29 15.33
CA VAL A 129 2.06 11.58 15.25
C VAL A 129 2.75 11.79 13.90
N ASP A 130 2.60 10.87 12.97
CA ASP A 130 3.15 10.91 11.61
C ASP A 130 2.02 10.67 10.60
N ASP A 131 0.88 11.32 10.80
CA ASP A 131 -0.34 11.11 10.02
C ASP A 131 -0.74 12.40 9.32
N TYR A 132 -0.65 12.40 7.98
CA TYR A 132 -1.05 13.51 7.13
C TYR A 132 -2.17 13.06 6.21
N ARG A 133 -3.26 13.82 6.20
CA ARG A 133 -4.43 13.55 5.39
C ARG A 133 -4.53 14.57 4.28
N ILE A 134 -4.53 14.09 3.04
CA ILE A 134 -4.67 14.92 1.84
C ILE A 134 -5.97 14.51 1.16
N GLU A 135 -6.67 15.49 0.59
CA GLU A 135 -7.97 15.27 0.00
C GLU A 135 -7.94 14.17 -1.05
N SER A 136 -8.96 13.29 -1.04
CA SER A 136 -9.01 12.09 -1.91
C SER A 136 -8.96 12.41 -3.40
N THR A 137 -9.38 13.60 -3.80
CA THR A 137 -9.40 14.05 -5.20
C THR A 137 -8.12 14.76 -5.62
N PHE A 138 -7.14 14.91 -4.71
CA PHE A 138 -5.93 15.70 -4.98
C PHE A 138 -5.09 15.09 -6.11
N TRP A 139 -4.87 13.79 -6.09
CA TRP A 139 -4.30 13.01 -7.20
C TRP A 139 -5.24 11.89 -7.60
N LYS A 140 -5.10 11.40 -8.82
CA LYS A 140 -5.91 10.30 -9.34
C LYS A 140 -5.07 9.06 -9.66
N ILE A 141 -5.64 7.89 -9.37
CA ILE A 141 -5.09 6.61 -9.81
C ILE A 141 -6.15 5.76 -10.50
#